data_7f27e6e286fc810cbd438f41838186b6
#
_entry.id   7f27e6e286fc810cbd438f41838186b6
#
_cell.length_a   1.000
_cell.length_b   1.000
_cell.length_c   1.000
_cell.angle_alpha   90.00
_cell.angle_beta   90.00
_cell.angle_gamma   90.00
#
_symmetry.space_group_name_H-M   'P 1'
#
loop_
_entity.id
_entity.type
_entity.pdbx_description
1 polymer ?
#
loop_
_entity_poly.entity_id
_entity_poly.type
_entity_poly.pdbx_seq_one_letter_code
_entity_poly.pdbx_strand_id
1 'polypeptide(L)'
;KAGIWISAILYFALGVVILTIVLATTLPIIEQLKNKNVIVQTKNLMSDLDENIRAVYSEGPGSQRTVEITINRGDFIIEDNSISFNLESKFQESETDIPIQSGYLTILTTATSQEDIFNVELKLNYSAIIILESDISQISGSKTLITKNKGGDDKPTIEITEI
;
A
#
# COMPACT_ATOMS: atom_id res chain seq x y z
N LYS A 1 -21.62 -48.82 -31.53
CA LYS A 1 -20.96 -47.50 -31.81
C LYS A 1 -21.48 -46.34 -30.93
N ALA A 2 -22.66 -46.47 -30.29
CA ALA A 2 -23.22 -45.41 -29.44
C ALA A 2 -22.47 -45.19 -28.11
N GLY A 3 -21.86 -46.23 -27.53
CA GLY A 3 -21.20 -46.15 -26.21
C GLY A 3 -19.94 -45.26 -26.15
N ILE A 4 -19.23 -45.10 -27.29
CA ILE A 4 -18.00 -44.29 -27.35
C ILE A 4 -18.34 -42.81 -27.20
N TRP A 5 -19.42 -42.33 -27.80
CA TRP A 5 -19.85 -40.95 -27.70
C TRP A 5 -20.32 -40.56 -26.30
N ILE A 6 -21.01 -41.47 -25.61
CA ILE A 6 -21.47 -41.28 -24.24
C ILE A 6 -20.27 -41.15 -23.30
N SER A 7 -19.30 -42.04 -23.47
CA SER A 7 -18.06 -41.97 -22.66
C SER A 7 -17.30 -40.68 -22.89
N ALA A 8 -17.17 -40.20 -24.11
CA ALA A 8 -16.51 -38.95 -24.44
C ALA A 8 -17.20 -37.73 -23.79
N ILE A 9 -18.55 -37.68 -23.82
CA ILE A 9 -19.32 -36.62 -23.17
C ILE A 9 -19.14 -36.67 -21.65
N LEU A 10 -19.12 -37.84 -21.02
CA LEU A 10 -18.92 -38.00 -19.60
C LEU A 10 -17.50 -37.53 -19.14
N TYR A 11 -16.47 -37.89 -19.90
CA TYR A 11 -15.11 -37.43 -19.61
C TYR A 11 -14.97 -35.92 -19.80
N PHE A 12 -15.59 -35.36 -20.83
CA PHE A 12 -15.60 -33.92 -21.03
C PHE A 12 -16.34 -33.21 -19.88
N ALA A 13 -17.52 -33.68 -19.49
CA ALA A 13 -18.28 -33.12 -18.38
C ALA A 13 -17.50 -33.21 -17.06
N LEU A 14 -16.83 -34.33 -16.79
CA LEU A 14 -15.97 -34.49 -15.63
C LEU A 14 -14.81 -33.49 -15.66
N GLY A 15 -14.18 -33.30 -16.83
CA GLY A 15 -13.10 -32.31 -17.00
C GLY A 15 -13.57 -30.88 -16.70
N VAL A 16 -14.76 -30.50 -17.17
CA VAL A 16 -15.34 -29.17 -16.88
C VAL A 16 -15.63 -28.99 -15.39
N VAL A 17 -16.17 -30.01 -14.73
CA VAL A 17 -16.44 -29.97 -13.28
C VAL A 17 -15.13 -29.78 -12.48
N ILE A 18 -14.10 -30.54 -12.79
CA ILE A 18 -12.79 -30.41 -12.15
C ILE A 18 -12.21 -29.03 -12.37
N LEU A 19 -12.24 -28.52 -13.61
CA LEU A 19 -11.75 -27.18 -13.94
C LEU A 19 -12.50 -26.10 -13.15
N THR A 20 -13.82 -26.21 -13.02
CA THR A 20 -14.64 -25.26 -12.27
C THR A 20 -14.24 -25.23 -10.79
N ILE A 21 -14.04 -26.41 -10.17
CA ILE A 21 -13.61 -26.51 -8.77
C ILE A 21 -12.24 -25.87 -8.58
N VAL A 22 -11.28 -26.16 -9.48
CA VAL A 22 -9.92 -25.58 -9.41
C VAL A 22 -9.98 -24.06 -9.53
N LEU A 23 -10.74 -23.52 -10.47
CA LEU A 23 -10.88 -22.07 -10.64
C LEU A 23 -11.53 -21.41 -9.42
N ALA A 24 -12.59 -22.02 -8.86
CA ALA A 24 -13.29 -21.48 -7.70
C ALA A 24 -12.39 -21.37 -6.46
N THR A 25 -11.45 -22.30 -6.27
CA THR A 25 -10.51 -22.26 -5.13
C THR A 25 -9.29 -21.38 -5.39
N THR A 26 -8.89 -21.20 -6.64
CA THR A 26 -7.66 -20.46 -6.99
C THR A 26 -7.88 -18.94 -6.97
N LEU A 27 -9.04 -18.45 -7.42
CA LEU A 27 -9.31 -17.01 -7.52
C LEU A 27 -9.12 -16.25 -6.19
N PRO A 28 -9.68 -16.69 -5.05
CA PRO A 28 -9.50 -15.98 -3.78
C PRO A 28 -8.04 -15.93 -3.32
N ILE A 29 -7.25 -16.98 -3.61
CA ILE A 29 -5.84 -17.03 -3.27
C ILE A 29 -5.05 -15.98 -4.07
N ILE A 30 -5.36 -15.84 -5.36
CA ILE A 30 -4.71 -14.84 -6.22
C ILE A 30 -4.99 -13.42 -5.70
N GLU A 31 -6.22 -13.12 -5.27
CA GLU A 31 -6.55 -11.82 -4.69
C GLU A 31 -5.79 -11.52 -3.41
N GLN A 32 -5.68 -12.50 -2.50
CA GLN A 32 -4.88 -12.35 -1.29
C GLN A 32 -3.41 -12.07 -1.59
N LEU A 33 -2.82 -12.80 -2.55
CA LEU A 33 -1.43 -12.60 -2.96
C LEU A 33 -1.21 -11.22 -3.60
N LYS A 34 -2.16 -10.75 -4.42
CA LYS A 34 -2.10 -9.40 -5.01
C LYS A 34 -2.13 -8.32 -3.91
N ASN A 35 -3.05 -8.44 -2.95
CA ASN A 35 -3.16 -7.49 -1.85
C ASN A 35 -1.89 -7.48 -0.99
N LYS A 36 -1.37 -8.66 -0.64
CA LYS A 36 -0.10 -8.78 0.09
C LYS A 36 1.04 -8.09 -0.66
N ASN A 37 1.16 -8.31 -1.97
CA ASN A 37 2.20 -7.68 -2.78
C ASN A 37 2.08 -6.14 -2.79
N VAL A 38 0.84 -5.60 -2.89
CA VAL A 38 0.60 -4.15 -2.82
C VAL A 38 1.06 -3.61 -1.46
N ILE A 39 0.69 -4.26 -0.34
CA ILE A 39 1.11 -3.85 0.99
C ILE A 39 2.64 -3.85 1.13
N VAL A 40 3.32 -4.92 0.69
CA VAL A 40 4.79 -5.03 0.76
C VAL A 40 5.45 -3.94 -0.10
N GLN A 41 4.99 -3.73 -1.33
CA GLN A 41 5.52 -2.68 -2.20
C GLN A 41 5.32 -1.29 -1.61
N THR A 42 4.14 -1.01 -1.05
CA THR A 42 3.86 0.28 -0.42
C THR A 42 4.66 0.48 0.86
N LYS A 43 4.89 -0.56 1.66
CA LYS A 43 5.81 -0.51 2.82
C LYS A 43 7.21 -0.06 2.41
N ASN A 44 7.77 -0.68 1.36
CA ASN A 44 9.09 -0.32 0.85
C ASN A 44 9.09 1.14 0.35
N LEU A 45 8.09 1.52 -0.44
CA LEU A 45 7.93 2.88 -0.95
C LEU A 45 7.84 3.91 0.19
N MET A 46 7.05 3.64 1.23
CA MET A 46 6.94 4.53 2.39
C MET A 46 8.25 4.59 3.19
N SER A 47 8.99 3.47 3.28
CA SER A 47 10.32 3.46 3.92
C SER A 47 11.33 4.28 3.11
N ASP A 48 11.34 4.16 1.79
CA ASP A 48 12.22 4.94 0.92
C ASP A 48 11.88 6.45 0.99
N LEU A 49 10.59 6.78 1.07
CA LEU A 49 10.14 8.16 1.25
C LEU A 49 10.56 8.71 2.63
N ASP A 50 10.41 7.93 3.71
CA ASP A 50 10.87 8.31 5.05
C ASP A 50 12.38 8.56 5.07
N GLU A 51 13.16 7.67 4.44
CA GLU A 51 14.62 7.84 4.34
C GLU A 51 14.97 9.14 3.59
N ASN A 52 14.29 9.45 2.50
CA ASN A 52 14.51 10.70 1.75
C ASN A 52 14.13 11.94 2.57
N ILE A 53 12.99 11.94 3.27
CA ILE A 53 12.57 13.04 4.14
C ILE A 53 13.60 13.26 5.26
N ARG A 54 14.06 12.18 5.91
CA ARG A 54 15.08 12.27 6.98
C ARG A 54 16.45 12.71 6.45
N ALA A 55 16.82 12.28 5.26
CA ALA A 55 18.05 12.74 4.63
C ALA A 55 18.01 14.25 4.37
N VAL A 56 16.94 14.75 3.77
CA VAL A 56 16.71 16.18 3.52
C VAL A 56 16.66 16.98 4.84
N TYR A 57 16.04 16.39 5.88
CA TYR A 57 16.06 16.96 7.21
C TYR A 57 17.49 17.11 7.77
N SER A 58 18.30 16.04 7.69
CA SER A 58 19.64 16.02 8.26
C SER A 58 20.67 16.85 7.47
N GLU A 59 20.48 17.00 6.16
CA GLU A 59 21.31 17.83 5.29
C GLU A 59 21.10 19.34 5.51
N GLY A 60 19.96 19.72 6.10
CA GLY A 60 19.66 21.10 6.50
C GLY A 60 18.95 21.93 5.42
N PRO A 61 18.69 23.21 5.71
CA PRO A 61 17.94 24.10 4.85
C PRO A 61 18.49 24.24 3.44
N GLY A 62 17.62 24.17 2.43
CA GLY A 62 17.97 24.25 1.01
C GLY A 62 18.25 22.90 0.34
N SER A 63 18.40 21.81 1.12
CA SER A 63 18.52 20.46 0.54
C SER A 63 17.21 20.01 -0.09
N GLN A 64 17.33 19.23 -1.17
CA GLN A 64 16.16 18.65 -1.85
C GLN A 64 16.51 17.30 -2.47
N ARG A 65 15.49 16.43 -2.55
CA ARG A 65 15.58 15.11 -3.18
C ARG A 65 14.34 14.81 -3.98
N THR A 66 14.51 14.02 -5.04
CA THR A 66 13.42 13.58 -5.90
C THR A 66 13.12 12.11 -5.61
N VAL A 67 11.83 11.78 -5.50
CA VAL A 67 11.34 10.42 -5.25
C VAL A 67 10.25 10.11 -6.26
N GLU A 68 10.33 8.96 -6.93
CA GLU A 68 9.25 8.42 -7.75
C GLU A 68 8.33 7.56 -6.89
N ILE A 69 7.03 7.84 -6.94
CA ILE A 69 5.99 7.08 -6.22
C ILE A 69 5.03 6.51 -7.24
N THR A 70 4.75 5.20 -7.14
CA THR A 70 3.74 4.53 -7.97
C THR A 70 2.72 3.82 -7.09
N ILE A 71 1.50 4.33 -7.08
CA ILE A 71 0.36 3.77 -6.33
C ILE A 71 -0.65 3.20 -7.32
N ASN A 72 -0.73 1.86 -7.40
CA ASN A 72 -1.63 1.16 -8.30
C ASN A 72 -2.98 0.82 -7.65
N ARG A 73 -3.04 0.71 -6.31
CA ARG A 73 -4.24 0.40 -5.51
C ARG A 73 -4.10 1.00 -4.13
N GLY A 74 -5.24 1.32 -3.53
CA GLY A 74 -5.33 1.97 -2.22
C GLY A 74 -5.25 3.47 -2.32
N ASP A 75 -5.40 4.13 -1.20
CA ASP A 75 -5.39 5.58 -1.06
C ASP A 75 -4.13 6.01 -0.35
N PHE A 76 -3.26 6.74 -1.06
CA PHE A 76 -2.06 7.34 -0.50
C PHE A 76 -2.32 8.81 -0.25
N ILE A 77 -2.28 9.21 1.01
CA ILE A 77 -2.70 10.53 1.50
C ILE A 77 -1.54 11.18 2.22
N ILE A 78 -1.27 12.44 1.87
CA ILE A 78 -0.33 13.31 2.58
C ILE A 78 -1.16 14.36 3.31
N GLU A 79 -1.07 14.36 4.62
CA GLU A 79 -1.71 15.34 5.50
C GLU A 79 -0.66 16.09 6.31
N ASP A 80 -1.09 17.16 7.00
CA ASP A 80 -0.21 17.91 7.87
C ASP A 80 0.53 17.00 8.86
N ASN A 81 1.85 16.94 8.70
CA ASN A 81 2.76 16.15 9.53
C ASN A 81 2.60 14.61 9.49
N SER A 82 1.82 14.06 8.54
CA SER A 82 1.69 12.62 8.40
C SER A 82 1.50 12.18 6.95
N ILE A 83 1.96 10.97 6.65
CA ILE A 83 1.74 10.29 5.38
C ILE A 83 1.06 8.97 5.71
N SER A 84 -0.08 8.71 5.09
CA SER A 84 -0.85 7.49 5.30
C SER A 84 -1.19 6.80 3.99
N PHE A 85 -1.31 5.49 4.06
CA PHE A 85 -1.79 4.65 2.97
C PHE A 85 -2.84 3.69 3.51
N ASN A 86 -4.00 3.64 2.85
CA ASN A 86 -5.11 2.79 3.21
C ASN A 86 -5.42 1.81 2.08
N LEU A 87 -5.62 0.53 2.41
CA LEU A 87 -6.00 -0.50 1.46
C LEU A 87 -7.04 -1.44 2.06
N GLU A 88 -8.18 -1.59 1.37
CA GLU A 88 -9.11 -2.69 1.65
C GLU A 88 -8.56 -4.00 1.09
N SER A 89 -8.40 -5.00 1.95
CA SER A 89 -7.69 -6.24 1.66
C SER A 89 -8.38 -7.44 2.30
N LYS A 90 -8.40 -8.57 1.58
CA LYS A 90 -8.69 -9.89 2.15
C LYS A 90 -7.49 -10.50 2.88
N PHE A 91 -6.36 -9.83 2.85
CA PHE A 91 -5.16 -10.23 3.57
C PHE A 91 -5.00 -9.38 4.82
N GLN A 92 -4.91 -10.04 5.96
CA GLN A 92 -4.66 -9.43 7.26
C GLN A 92 -3.15 -9.32 7.48
N GLU A 93 -2.62 -8.09 7.58
CA GLU A 93 -1.18 -7.85 7.74
C GLU A 93 -0.74 -7.94 9.22
N SER A 94 -1.62 -7.56 10.15
CA SER A 94 -1.39 -7.60 11.60
C SER A 94 -2.63 -8.10 12.34
N GLU A 95 -2.52 -8.40 13.62
CA GLU A 95 -3.70 -8.65 14.45
C GLU A 95 -4.62 -7.43 14.42
N THR A 96 -5.92 -7.68 14.36
CA THR A 96 -6.94 -6.62 14.24
C THR A 96 -6.89 -5.69 15.45
N ASP A 97 -6.93 -4.38 15.18
CA ASP A 97 -6.92 -3.29 16.16
C ASP A 97 -5.64 -3.20 17.02
N ILE A 98 -4.58 -3.94 16.64
CA ILE A 98 -3.27 -3.86 17.29
C ILE A 98 -2.28 -3.19 16.36
N PRO A 99 -1.81 -1.95 16.67
CA PRO A 99 -0.79 -1.29 15.87
C PRO A 99 0.56 -1.98 16.03
N ILE A 100 1.23 -2.26 14.92
CA ILE A 100 2.59 -2.79 14.87
C ILE A 100 3.52 -1.69 14.35
N GLN A 101 4.67 -1.52 14.99
CA GLN A 101 5.72 -0.63 14.50
C GLN A 101 6.80 -1.42 13.74
N SER A 102 7.12 -0.95 12.54
CA SER A 102 8.24 -1.40 11.74
C SER A 102 9.12 -0.19 11.39
N GLY A 103 10.17 0.04 12.20
CA GLY A 103 10.92 1.29 12.15
C GLY A 103 10.05 2.48 12.54
N TYR A 104 9.90 3.44 11.64
CA TYR A 104 9.04 4.62 11.84
C TYR A 104 7.63 4.45 11.29
N LEU A 105 7.39 3.34 10.58
CA LEU A 105 6.10 3.01 9.99
C LEU A 105 5.21 2.31 11.01
N THR A 106 4.04 2.86 11.24
CA THR A 106 2.97 2.22 12.02
C THR A 106 2.04 1.48 11.07
N ILE A 107 1.72 0.24 11.38
CA ILE A 107 0.82 -0.63 10.61
C ILE A 107 -0.36 -0.96 11.50
N LEU A 108 -1.56 -0.67 11.03
CA LEU A 108 -2.80 -0.98 11.72
C LEU A 108 -3.74 -1.73 10.77
N THR A 109 -4.25 -2.86 11.23
CA THR A 109 -5.29 -3.60 10.51
C THR A 109 -6.59 -3.49 11.30
N THR A 110 -7.66 -3.01 10.65
CA THR A 110 -8.99 -2.90 11.25
C THR A 110 -9.99 -3.78 10.49
N ALA A 111 -10.94 -4.38 11.20
CA ALA A 111 -12.01 -5.13 10.55
C ALA A 111 -12.99 -4.15 9.90
N THR A 112 -13.48 -4.50 8.71
CA THR A 112 -14.56 -3.76 8.05
C THR A 112 -15.92 -4.37 8.38
N SER A 113 -17.00 -3.74 7.91
CA SER A 113 -18.37 -4.28 8.06
C SER A 113 -18.62 -5.52 7.18
N GLN A 114 -17.72 -5.84 6.29
CA GLN A 114 -17.80 -7.01 5.40
C GLN A 114 -16.94 -8.15 5.96
N GLU A 115 -17.47 -9.35 5.91
CA GLU A 115 -16.77 -10.56 6.33
C GLU A 115 -15.52 -10.79 5.47
N ASP A 116 -14.41 -11.15 6.08
CA ASP A 116 -13.10 -11.38 5.44
C ASP A 116 -12.49 -10.17 4.69
N ILE A 117 -12.95 -8.95 4.97
CA ILE A 117 -12.32 -7.74 4.45
C ILE A 117 -11.79 -6.91 5.60
N PHE A 118 -10.52 -6.54 5.49
CA PHE A 118 -9.78 -5.71 6.45
C PHE A 118 -9.36 -4.41 5.79
N ASN A 119 -9.32 -3.34 6.57
CA ASN A 119 -8.63 -2.11 6.17
C ASN A 119 -7.23 -2.13 6.77
N VAL A 120 -6.21 -2.09 5.91
CA VAL A 120 -4.80 -2.02 6.30
C VAL A 120 -4.33 -0.59 6.12
N GLU A 121 -4.01 0.08 7.24
CA GLU A 121 -3.42 1.41 7.27
C GLU A 121 -1.92 1.32 7.55
N LEU A 122 -1.13 2.00 6.70
CA LEU A 122 0.29 2.25 6.89
C LEU A 122 0.46 3.74 7.16
N LYS A 123 1.14 4.14 8.24
CA LYS A 123 1.26 5.54 8.64
C LYS A 123 2.65 5.93 9.09
N LEU A 124 3.16 7.04 8.53
CA LEU A 124 4.34 7.76 9.00
C LEU A 124 3.89 9.04 9.70
N ASN A 125 4.42 9.32 10.89
CA ASN A 125 4.09 10.51 11.65
C ASN A 125 5.36 11.33 11.94
N TYR A 126 5.35 12.58 11.50
CA TYR A 126 6.47 13.50 11.61
C TYR A 126 6.26 14.63 12.61
N SER A 127 5.09 14.73 13.24
CA SER A 127 4.67 15.86 14.09
C SER A 127 5.66 16.20 15.23
N ALA A 128 6.46 15.23 15.70
CA ALA A 128 7.45 15.45 16.73
C ALA A 128 8.73 16.12 16.23
N ILE A 129 9.08 15.95 14.94
CA ILE A 129 10.44 16.24 14.42
C ILE A 129 10.42 17.41 13.44
N ILE A 130 9.46 17.44 12.51
CA ILE A 130 9.38 18.40 11.41
C ILE A 130 7.95 18.92 11.25
N ILE A 131 7.80 19.99 10.48
CA ILE A 131 6.55 20.41 9.87
C ILE A 131 6.56 19.88 8.44
N LEU A 132 5.59 19.02 8.10
CA LEU A 132 5.43 18.51 6.75
C LEU A 132 4.36 19.32 6.04
N GLU A 133 4.70 19.96 4.93
CA GLU A 133 3.77 20.69 4.07
C GLU A 133 3.70 20.01 2.71
N SER A 134 2.50 19.90 2.14
CA SER A 134 2.31 19.39 0.79
C SER A 134 1.23 20.16 0.06
N ASP A 135 1.43 20.42 -1.22
CA ASP A 135 0.43 20.92 -2.15
C ASP A 135 -0.49 19.80 -2.69
N ILE A 136 -0.12 18.55 -2.41
CA ILE A 136 -0.85 17.36 -2.85
C ILE A 136 -1.43 16.67 -1.62
N SER A 137 -2.73 16.46 -1.61
CA SER A 137 -3.40 15.71 -0.53
C SER A 137 -3.53 14.23 -0.79
N GLN A 138 -3.60 13.81 -2.07
CA GLN A 138 -3.78 12.40 -2.44
C GLN A 138 -2.97 12.07 -3.70
N ILE A 139 -2.32 10.91 -3.69
CA ILE A 139 -1.52 10.42 -4.81
C ILE A 139 -2.15 9.14 -5.38
N SER A 140 -2.31 9.12 -6.72
CA SER A 140 -2.74 7.96 -7.48
C SER A 140 -1.91 7.84 -8.77
N GLY A 141 -1.65 6.61 -9.20
CA GLY A 141 -0.79 6.34 -10.36
C GLY A 141 0.69 6.58 -10.07
N SER A 142 1.45 6.93 -11.11
CA SER A 142 2.88 7.24 -10.99
C SER A 142 3.08 8.74 -10.94
N LYS A 143 3.79 9.21 -9.93
CA LYS A 143 4.11 10.62 -9.67
C LYS A 143 5.56 10.78 -9.28
N THR A 144 6.14 11.91 -9.65
CA THR A 144 7.47 12.31 -9.20
C THR A 144 7.33 13.42 -8.18
N LEU A 145 7.84 13.21 -6.98
CA LEU A 145 7.79 14.17 -5.89
C LEU A 145 9.16 14.77 -5.63
N ILE A 146 9.18 16.06 -5.28
CA ILE A 146 10.35 16.71 -4.69
C ILE A 146 10.08 16.91 -3.19
N THR A 147 11.00 16.44 -2.37
CA THR A 147 11.07 16.77 -0.95
C THR A 147 12.14 17.83 -0.75
N LYS A 148 11.79 18.97 -0.14
CA LYS A 148 12.68 20.12 0.05
C LYS A 148 12.63 20.63 1.49
N ASN A 149 13.80 20.89 2.07
CA ASN A 149 13.91 21.53 3.38
C ASN A 149 13.91 23.06 3.23
N LYS A 150 12.85 23.72 3.72
CA LYS A 150 12.73 25.18 3.76
C LYS A 150 13.42 25.83 4.97
N GLY A 151 13.89 25.01 5.93
CA GLY A 151 14.33 25.51 7.21
C GLY A 151 13.17 25.82 8.16
N GLY A 152 13.46 26.46 9.28
CA GLY A 152 12.50 26.86 10.33
C GLY A 152 13.25 27.13 11.63
N ASP A 153 12.71 28.01 12.48
CA ASP A 153 13.39 28.41 13.72
C ASP A 153 13.23 27.38 14.85
N ASP A 154 12.04 26.76 14.96
CA ASP A 154 11.73 25.74 15.99
C ASP A 154 11.79 24.33 15.41
N LYS A 155 11.03 24.08 14.35
CA LYS A 155 11.06 22.84 13.58
C LYS A 155 11.28 23.15 12.11
N PRO A 156 12.17 22.41 11.41
CA PRO A 156 12.31 22.62 9.98
C PRO A 156 11.05 22.17 9.23
N THR A 157 10.69 22.95 8.22
CA THR A 157 9.59 22.65 7.32
C THR A 157 10.13 21.86 6.13
N ILE A 158 9.58 20.68 5.91
CA ILE A 158 9.82 19.86 4.73
C ILE A 158 8.60 19.96 3.81
N GLU A 159 8.83 20.50 2.64
CA GLU A 159 7.81 20.64 1.59
C GLU A 159 7.88 19.48 0.62
N ILE A 160 6.71 18.90 0.30
CA ILE A 160 6.55 17.88 -0.73
C ILE A 160 5.72 18.47 -1.86
N THR A 161 6.28 18.51 -3.07
CA THR A 161 5.62 19.04 -4.27
C THR A 161 5.70 18.03 -5.42
N GLU A 162 4.71 18.06 -6.33
CA GLU A 162 4.72 17.25 -7.57
C GLU A 162 5.43 17.99 -8.70
N ILE A 163 6.15 17.24 -9.57
CA ILE A 163 6.74 17.75 -10.81
C ILE A 163 5.91 17.28 -12.01
#